data_091605be3a2757d82907b9f09af9bd66
#
_entry.id   091605be3a2757d82907b9f09af9bd66
#
_cell.length_a   1.000
_cell.length_b   1.000
_cell.length_c   1.000
_cell.angle_alpha   90.00
_cell.angle_beta   90.00
_cell.angle_gamma   90.00
#
_symmetry.space_group_name_H-M   'P 1'
#
loop_
_entity.id
_entity.type
_entity.pdbx_description
1 polymer ?
#
loop_
_entity_poly.entity_id
_entity_poly.type
_entity_poly.pdbx_seq_one_letter_code
_entity_poly.pdbx_strand_id
1 'polypeptide(L)'
;MKGLESYTDEQIIIGITNNDHSMIEYFFFKKCKSLFAYIIQSVFDYQIDENTLISELYIYLQANDWYKLKQFDYRSKLTTWTSVVAVRYFQKKRELLIESETSQALNGKTDYGFNPNFCVERRIDIHDALNRMQNTRYRHVIEMLDLKEMRPDLLAEQMNVTVDNLYNIHRRALLQLRMLMGRKEDYYD
;
A
#
# COMPACT_ATOMS: atom_id res chain seq x y z
N MET A 1 -7.90 21.60 28.45
CA MET A 1 -7.30 20.55 27.60
C MET A 1 -8.30 19.41 27.55
N LYS A 2 -9.09 19.28 26.45
CA LYS A 2 -9.97 18.13 26.26
C LYS A 2 -9.09 16.92 25.95
N GLY A 3 -9.17 15.87 26.81
CA GLY A 3 -8.44 14.64 26.63
C GLY A 3 -8.73 14.06 25.24
N LEU A 4 -7.69 13.54 24.59
CA LEU A 4 -7.83 12.74 23.38
C LEU A 4 -8.68 11.53 23.74
N GLU A 5 -9.98 11.55 23.40
CA GLU A 5 -10.84 10.38 23.52
C GLU A 5 -10.25 9.29 22.60
N SER A 6 -9.71 8.28 23.24
CA SER A 6 -9.15 7.12 22.56
C SER A 6 -10.26 6.12 22.30
N TYR A 7 -10.89 6.21 21.14
CA TYR A 7 -11.88 5.21 20.69
C TYR A 7 -11.22 3.85 20.45
N THR A 8 -11.92 2.80 20.84
CA THR A 8 -11.52 1.43 20.49
C THR A 8 -11.71 1.16 19.00
N ASP A 9 -11.00 0.18 18.43
CA ASP A 9 -11.15 -0.19 17.03
C ASP A 9 -12.60 -0.61 16.70
N GLU A 10 -13.28 -1.27 17.63
CA GLU A 10 -14.69 -1.63 17.50
C GLU A 10 -15.61 -0.41 17.43
N GLN A 11 -15.44 0.57 18.32
CA GLN A 11 -16.21 1.82 18.30
C GLN A 11 -16.01 2.58 16.99
N ILE A 12 -14.77 2.60 16.49
CA ILE A 12 -14.44 3.25 15.21
C ILE A 12 -15.17 2.55 14.06
N ILE A 13 -15.12 1.22 13.99
CA ILE A 13 -15.77 0.45 12.92
C ILE A 13 -17.28 0.64 12.97
N ILE A 14 -17.90 0.55 14.15
CA ILE A 14 -19.35 0.76 14.31
C ILE A 14 -19.74 2.16 13.84
N GLY A 15 -19.01 3.20 14.27
CA GLY A 15 -19.28 4.57 13.86
C GLY A 15 -19.15 4.76 12.35
N ILE A 16 -18.06 4.26 11.75
CA ILE A 16 -17.82 4.37 10.31
C ILE A 16 -18.91 3.64 9.52
N THR A 17 -19.23 2.40 9.89
CA THR A 17 -20.25 1.60 9.17
C THR A 17 -21.67 2.14 9.32
N ASN A 18 -21.95 2.92 10.38
CA ASN A 18 -23.17 3.69 10.55
C ASN A 18 -23.14 5.06 9.88
N ASN A 19 -22.10 5.36 9.10
CA ASN A 19 -21.89 6.65 8.44
C ASN A 19 -21.86 7.86 9.40
N ASP A 20 -21.31 7.67 10.62
CA ASP A 20 -21.07 8.77 11.54
C ASP A 20 -19.92 9.65 11.00
N HIS A 21 -20.28 10.86 10.55
CA HIS A 21 -19.33 11.81 9.97
C HIS A 21 -18.19 12.18 10.94
N SER A 22 -18.49 12.31 12.22
CA SER A 22 -17.47 12.64 13.24
C SER A 22 -16.45 11.51 13.39
N MET A 23 -16.90 10.26 13.35
CA MET A 23 -16.03 9.10 13.45
C MET A 23 -15.22 8.89 12.16
N ILE A 24 -15.82 9.14 11.00
CA ILE A 24 -15.13 9.10 9.70
C ILE A 24 -14.01 10.16 9.67
N GLU A 25 -14.35 11.43 10.01
CA GLU A 25 -13.36 12.51 10.08
C GLU A 25 -12.24 12.19 11.07
N TYR A 26 -12.60 11.72 12.26
CA TYR A 26 -11.62 11.32 13.28
C TYR A 26 -10.66 10.26 12.75
N PHE A 27 -11.18 9.19 12.15
CA PHE A 27 -10.34 8.06 11.75
C PHE A 27 -9.45 8.41 10.54
N PHE A 28 -10.04 8.91 9.45
CA PHE A 28 -9.29 9.13 8.20
C PHE A 28 -8.43 10.39 8.25
N PHE A 29 -8.93 11.48 8.81
CA PHE A 29 -8.29 12.80 8.70
C PHE A 29 -7.61 13.29 9.98
N LYS A 30 -7.76 12.56 11.11
CA LYS A 30 -7.05 12.86 12.36
C LYS A 30 -6.16 11.69 12.78
N LYS A 31 -6.74 10.51 13.09
CA LYS A 31 -6.00 9.35 13.62
C LYS A 31 -5.02 8.75 12.61
N CYS A 32 -5.44 8.53 11.37
CA CYS A 32 -4.62 7.89 10.32
C CYS A 32 -3.94 8.88 9.38
N LYS A 33 -4.13 10.20 9.52
CA LYS A 33 -3.61 11.21 8.60
C LYS A 33 -2.10 11.07 8.37
N SER A 34 -1.31 11.05 9.42
CA SER A 34 0.15 10.93 9.32
C SER A 34 0.59 9.60 8.72
N LEU A 35 -0.14 8.51 8.99
CA LEU A 35 0.11 7.20 8.40
C LEU A 35 -0.15 7.23 6.89
N PHE A 36 -1.27 7.78 6.47
CA PHE A 36 -1.60 7.88 5.05
C PHE A 36 -0.65 8.82 4.30
N ALA A 37 -0.29 9.97 4.87
CA ALA A 37 0.71 10.87 4.31
C ALA A 37 2.04 10.16 4.07
N TYR A 38 2.52 9.41 5.06
CA TYR A 38 3.74 8.61 4.90
C TYR A 38 3.64 7.57 3.78
N ILE A 39 2.50 6.84 3.70
CA ILE A 39 2.29 5.84 2.64
C ILE A 39 2.22 6.52 1.27
N ILE A 40 1.49 7.63 1.14
CA ILE A 40 1.39 8.38 -0.12
C ILE A 40 2.76 8.84 -0.58
N GLN A 41 3.56 9.46 0.30
CA GLN A 41 4.92 9.90 -0.01
C GLN A 41 5.86 8.73 -0.38
N SER A 42 5.64 7.53 0.16
CA SER A 42 6.43 6.35 -0.20
C SER A 42 6.01 5.71 -1.53
N VAL A 43 4.76 5.93 -1.97
CA VAL A 43 4.22 5.37 -3.20
C VAL A 43 4.37 6.33 -4.37
N PHE A 44 4.14 7.64 -4.16
CA PHE A 44 4.19 8.66 -5.20
C PHE A 44 5.49 9.46 -5.10
N ASP A 45 6.23 9.54 -6.18
CA ASP A 45 7.52 10.21 -6.28
C ASP A 45 7.39 11.69 -6.63
N TYR A 46 6.17 12.18 -6.77
CA TYR A 46 5.84 13.55 -7.16
C TYR A 46 4.84 14.16 -6.19
N GLN A 47 4.73 15.47 -6.23
CA GLN A 47 3.84 16.21 -5.36
C GLN A 47 2.38 15.94 -5.76
N ILE A 48 1.62 15.40 -4.82
CA ILE A 48 0.20 15.08 -5.01
C ILE A 48 -0.59 15.57 -3.80
N ASP A 49 -1.86 15.93 -4.00
CA ASP A 49 -2.71 16.33 -2.89
C ASP A 49 -3.11 15.13 -2.03
N GLU A 50 -2.48 15.03 -0.86
CA GLU A 50 -2.72 13.96 0.12
C GLU A 50 -4.19 13.89 0.55
N ASN A 51 -4.85 15.04 0.74
CA ASN A 51 -6.25 15.06 1.20
C ASN A 51 -7.19 14.49 0.12
N THR A 52 -6.93 14.76 -1.14
CA THR A 52 -7.66 14.16 -2.27
C THR A 52 -7.49 12.64 -2.27
N LEU A 53 -6.26 12.13 -2.15
CA LEU A 53 -6.01 10.69 -2.12
C LEU A 53 -6.62 9.99 -0.89
N ILE A 54 -6.61 10.63 0.27
CA ILE A 54 -7.26 10.10 1.48
C ILE A 54 -8.78 10.07 1.28
N SER A 55 -9.36 11.08 0.65
CA SER A 55 -10.79 11.11 0.33
C SER A 55 -11.18 10.02 -0.67
N GLU A 56 -10.36 9.77 -1.68
CA GLU A 56 -10.56 8.68 -2.62
C GLU A 56 -10.44 7.30 -1.94
N LEU A 57 -9.49 7.11 -1.03
CA LEU A 57 -9.38 5.89 -0.22
C LEU A 57 -10.62 5.69 0.65
N TYR A 58 -11.15 6.77 1.24
CA TYR A 58 -12.40 6.73 1.99
C TYR A 58 -13.55 6.24 1.10
N ILE A 59 -13.75 6.84 -0.09
CA ILE A 59 -14.77 6.44 -1.06
C ILE A 59 -14.62 4.96 -1.46
N TYR A 60 -13.38 4.54 -1.70
CA TYR A 60 -13.08 3.13 -2.03
C TYR A 60 -13.49 2.16 -0.91
N LEU A 61 -13.26 2.53 0.35
CA LEU A 61 -13.65 1.70 1.49
C LEU A 61 -15.16 1.75 1.77
N GLN A 62 -15.82 2.88 1.47
CA GLN A 62 -17.26 3.04 1.59
C GLN A 62 -18.05 2.22 0.56
N ALA A 63 -17.41 1.85 -0.55
CA ALA A 63 -18.06 1.08 -1.62
C ALA A 63 -18.68 -0.22 -1.08
N ASN A 64 -19.85 -0.57 -1.63
CA ASN A 64 -20.63 -1.76 -1.22
C ASN A 64 -20.95 -1.77 0.28
N ASP A 65 -21.34 -0.63 0.83
CA ASP A 65 -21.76 -0.49 2.22
C ASP A 65 -20.67 -0.96 3.21
N TRP A 66 -19.47 -0.44 3.05
CA TRP A 66 -18.32 -0.75 3.89
C TRP A 66 -17.92 -2.22 3.92
N TYR A 67 -18.24 -2.97 2.86
CA TYR A 67 -18.02 -4.42 2.80
C TYR A 67 -16.63 -4.86 3.26
N LYS A 68 -15.58 -4.16 2.81
CA LYS A 68 -14.19 -4.47 3.19
C LYS A 68 -13.93 -4.25 4.68
N LEU A 69 -14.44 -3.16 5.22
CA LEU A 69 -14.26 -2.83 6.63
C LEU A 69 -15.07 -3.79 7.54
N LYS A 70 -16.25 -4.21 7.10
CA LYS A 70 -17.09 -5.20 7.80
C LYS A 70 -16.44 -6.61 7.86
N GLN A 71 -15.46 -6.89 7.00
CA GLN A 71 -14.71 -8.14 7.02
C GLN A 71 -13.46 -8.08 7.93
N PHE A 72 -13.22 -6.96 8.61
CA PHE A 72 -12.12 -6.88 9.56
C PHE A 72 -12.35 -7.82 10.74
N ASP A 73 -11.41 -8.73 10.96
CA ASP A 73 -11.55 -9.85 11.90
C ASP A 73 -10.86 -9.64 13.27
N TYR A 74 -10.41 -8.41 13.55
CA TYR A 74 -9.77 -8.01 14.81
C TYR A 74 -8.47 -8.77 15.17
N ARG A 75 -7.85 -9.47 14.20
CA ARG A 75 -6.55 -10.14 14.41
C ARG A 75 -5.37 -9.17 14.49
N SER A 76 -5.57 -7.93 14.08
CA SER A 76 -4.59 -6.86 14.13
C SER A 76 -5.25 -5.57 14.60
N LYS A 77 -4.46 -4.52 14.83
CA LYS A 77 -5.04 -3.18 15.03
C LYS A 77 -5.68 -2.71 13.73
N LEU A 78 -6.79 -1.98 13.84
CA LEU A 78 -7.48 -1.40 12.68
C LEU A 78 -6.54 -0.52 11.84
N THR A 79 -5.66 0.26 12.47
CA THR A 79 -4.65 1.07 11.79
C THR A 79 -3.67 0.23 10.96
N THR A 80 -3.28 -0.95 11.46
CA THR A 80 -2.39 -1.88 10.73
C THR A 80 -3.09 -2.46 9.51
N TRP A 81 -4.32 -2.91 9.67
CA TRP A 81 -5.12 -3.42 8.56
C TRP A 81 -5.34 -2.33 7.51
N THR A 82 -5.74 -1.13 7.95
CA THR A 82 -5.97 0.00 7.04
C THR A 82 -4.71 0.43 6.30
N SER A 83 -3.53 0.35 6.93
CA SER A 83 -2.26 0.66 6.24
C SER A 83 -1.99 -0.30 5.08
N VAL A 84 -2.26 -1.59 5.24
CA VAL A 84 -2.10 -2.57 4.15
C VAL A 84 -3.07 -2.29 3.01
N VAL A 85 -4.33 -1.98 3.34
CA VAL A 85 -5.34 -1.62 2.33
C VAL A 85 -4.95 -0.33 1.61
N ALA A 86 -4.47 0.69 2.33
CA ALA A 86 -4.03 1.96 1.76
C ALA A 86 -2.83 1.79 0.81
N VAL A 87 -1.82 1.01 1.20
CA VAL A 87 -0.66 0.72 0.33
C VAL A 87 -1.12 0.12 -0.99
N ARG A 88 -1.95 -0.94 -0.95
CA ARG A 88 -2.46 -1.61 -2.15
C ARG A 88 -3.30 -0.67 -3.01
N TYR A 89 -4.15 0.13 -2.38
CA TYR A 89 -4.98 1.10 -3.08
C TYR A 89 -4.15 2.16 -3.80
N PHE A 90 -3.20 2.77 -3.11
CA PHE A 90 -2.36 3.83 -3.68
C PHE A 90 -1.40 3.30 -4.75
N GLN A 91 -0.86 2.10 -4.59
CA GLN A 91 -0.05 1.45 -5.63
C GLN A 91 -0.86 1.25 -6.92
N LYS A 92 -2.07 0.68 -6.79
CA LYS A 92 -2.96 0.50 -7.95
C LYS A 92 -3.38 1.83 -8.57
N LYS A 93 -3.70 2.84 -7.75
CA LYS A 93 -4.03 4.19 -8.24
C LYS A 93 -2.88 4.81 -9.03
N ARG A 94 -1.65 4.68 -8.53
CA ARG A 94 -0.45 5.13 -9.22
C ARG A 94 -0.28 4.45 -10.58
N GLU A 95 -0.47 3.14 -10.66
CA GLU A 95 -0.40 2.40 -11.93
C GLU A 95 -1.42 2.93 -12.95
N LEU A 96 -2.67 3.13 -12.54
CA LEU A 96 -3.72 3.68 -13.40
C LEU A 96 -3.41 5.10 -13.88
N LEU A 97 -2.81 5.95 -13.03
CA LEU A 97 -2.40 7.29 -13.41
C LEU A 97 -1.30 7.25 -14.47
N ILE A 98 -0.29 6.40 -14.30
CA ILE A 98 0.79 6.20 -15.28
C ILE A 98 0.24 5.68 -16.61
N GLU A 99 -0.67 4.71 -16.60
CA GLU A 99 -1.29 4.17 -17.82
C GLU A 99 -2.12 5.23 -18.54
N SER A 100 -2.86 6.08 -17.81
CA SER A 100 -3.65 7.17 -18.39
C SER A 100 -2.77 8.24 -19.04
N GLU A 101 -1.66 8.60 -18.40
CA GLU A 101 -0.69 9.58 -18.92
C GLU A 101 0.04 9.04 -20.15
N THR A 102 0.42 7.76 -20.15
CA THR A 102 1.06 7.12 -21.30
C THR A 102 0.10 7.10 -22.49
N SER A 103 -1.18 6.82 -22.27
CA SER A 103 -2.22 6.85 -23.30
C SER A 103 -2.48 8.26 -23.85
N GLN A 104 -2.37 9.30 -23.00
CA GLN A 104 -2.52 10.70 -23.38
C GLN A 104 -1.27 11.23 -24.11
N ALA A 105 -0.08 10.80 -23.72
CA ALA A 105 1.17 11.15 -24.40
C ALA A 105 1.21 10.65 -25.85
N LEU A 106 0.62 9.49 -26.12
CA LEU A 106 0.42 8.98 -27.49
C LEU A 106 -0.56 9.82 -28.30
N ASN A 107 -1.43 10.60 -27.65
CA ASN A 107 -2.42 11.49 -28.28
C ASN A 107 -2.03 12.99 -28.32
N GLY A 108 -0.78 13.33 -27.97
CA GLY A 108 -0.16 14.64 -28.25
C GLY A 108 -0.61 15.81 -27.38
N LYS A 109 -1.04 15.58 -26.12
CA LYS A 109 -1.28 16.67 -25.15
C LYS A 109 -0.53 16.37 -23.85
N THR A 110 0.66 16.98 -23.73
CA THR A 110 1.44 16.97 -22.47
C THR A 110 1.53 18.38 -21.93
N ASP A 111 1.02 18.60 -20.75
CA ASP A 111 1.42 19.76 -19.97
C ASP A 111 1.37 19.44 -18.45
N TYR A 112 2.29 18.59 -17.99
CA TYR A 112 2.79 18.49 -16.61
C TYR A 112 4.04 17.63 -16.64
N GLY A 113 5.15 18.12 -16.08
CA GLY A 113 6.51 17.54 -16.16
C GLY A 113 6.70 16.15 -15.53
N PHE A 114 6.02 15.17 -16.07
CA PHE A 114 6.16 13.76 -15.70
C PHE A 114 7.16 13.08 -16.64
N ASN A 115 8.16 12.39 -16.09
CA ASN A 115 9.12 11.60 -16.85
C ASN A 115 8.72 10.11 -16.83
N PRO A 116 8.09 9.58 -17.90
CA PRO A 116 7.65 8.17 -17.95
C PRO A 116 8.82 7.17 -17.82
N ASN A 117 10.04 7.56 -18.18
CA ASN A 117 11.22 6.71 -18.08
C ASN A 117 11.55 6.34 -16.62
N PHE A 118 11.24 7.21 -15.67
CA PHE A 118 11.52 6.98 -14.25
C PHE A 118 10.72 5.79 -13.66
N CYS A 119 9.49 5.56 -14.13
CA CYS A 119 8.66 4.44 -13.66
C CYS A 119 9.07 3.11 -14.29
N VAL A 120 9.52 3.13 -15.55
CA VAL A 120 10.07 1.96 -16.23
C VAL A 120 11.37 1.52 -15.58
N GLU A 121 12.25 2.46 -15.26
CA GLU A 121 13.52 2.21 -14.56
C GLU A 121 13.30 1.58 -13.17
N ARG A 122 12.31 2.03 -12.39
CA ARG A 122 12.00 1.43 -11.09
C ARG A 122 11.43 0.01 -11.19
N ARG A 123 10.58 -0.28 -12.17
CA ARG A 123 10.10 -1.67 -12.41
C ARG A 123 11.25 -2.59 -12.77
N ILE A 124 12.18 -2.13 -13.60
CA ILE A 124 13.40 -2.85 -13.94
C ILE A 124 14.24 -3.06 -12.68
N ASP A 125 14.36 -2.04 -11.82
CA ASP A 125 15.12 -2.11 -10.57
C ASP A 125 14.57 -3.13 -9.57
N ILE A 126 13.24 -3.23 -9.44
CA ILE A 126 12.62 -4.24 -8.56
C ILE A 126 12.85 -5.65 -9.10
N HIS A 127 12.63 -5.88 -10.40
CA HIS A 127 12.88 -7.17 -11.01
C HIS A 127 14.36 -7.56 -10.95
N ASP A 128 15.26 -6.62 -11.17
CA ASP A 128 16.70 -6.84 -11.03
C ASP A 128 17.09 -7.13 -9.59
N ALA A 129 16.51 -6.42 -8.62
CA ALA A 129 16.74 -6.68 -7.21
C ALA A 129 16.21 -8.06 -6.79
N LEU A 130 15.02 -8.46 -7.26
CA LEU A 130 14.47 -9.78 -7.03
C LEU A 130 15.33 -10.87 -7.65
N ASN A 131 15.86 -10.67 -8.87
CA ASN A 131 16.76 -11.63 -9.54
C ASN A 131 18.09 -11.77 -8.82
N ARG A 132 18.58 -10.73 -8.15
CA ARG A 132 19.80 -10.74 -7.32
C ARG A 132 19.57 -11.35 -5.93
N MET A 133 18.32 -11.61 -5.51
CA MET A 133 18.04 -12.29 -4.25
C MET A 133 18.53 -13.73 -4.29
N GLN A 134 19.53 -14.04 -3.46
CA GLN A 134 20.07 -15.41 -3.33
C GLN A 134 19.04 -16.39 -2.74
N ASN A 135 18.16 -15.90 -1.86
CA ASN A 135 17.13 -16.71 -1.24
C ASN A 135 15.89 -16.78 -2.15
N THR A 136 15.81 -17.88 -2.91
CA THR A 136 14.70 -18.13 -3.84
C THR A 136 13.34 -18.20 -3.15
N ARG A 137 13.29 -18.65 -1.88
CA ARG A 137 12.07 -18.69 -1.07
C ARG A 137 11.56 -17.28 -0.74
N TYR A 138 12.46 -16.35 -0.44
CA TYR A 138 12.12 -14.96 -0.18
C TYR A 138 11.62 -14.29 -1.46
N ARG A 139 12.30 -14.48 -2.58
CA ARG A 139 11.86 -13.98 -3.87
C ARG A 139 10.46 -14.48 -4.21
N HIS A 140 10.23 -15.79 -4.09
CA HIS A 140 8.94 -16.40 -4.36
C HIS A 140 7.80 -15.81 -3.52
N VAL A 141 8.04 -15.58 -2.22
CA VAL A 141 7.02 -14.98 -1.33
C VAL A 141 6.67 -13.55 -1.77
N ILE A 142 7.65 -12.72 -2.13
CA ILE A 142 7.40 -11.36 -2.64
C ILE A 142 6.65 -11.43 -3.98
N GLU A 143 7.08 -12.27 -4.92
CA GLU A 143 6.42 -12.42 -6.21
C GLU A 143 4.95 -12.83 -6.06
N MET A 144 4.66 -13.77 -5.16
CA MET A 144 3.30 -14.27 -4.99
C MET A 144 2.41 -13.33 -4.19
N LEU A 145 2.89 -12.76 -3.09
CA LEU A 145 2.06 -11.88 -2.24
C LEU A 145 1.94 -10.46 -2.80
N ASP A 146 3.06 -9.89 -3.29
CA ASP A 146 3.11 -8.46 -3.63
C ASP A 146 2.88 -8.20 -5.13
N LEU A 147 3.40 -9.06 -6.02
CA LEU A 147 3.25 -8.85 -7.47
C LEU A 147 2.05 -9.59 -8.06
N LYS A 148 1.73 -10.79 -7.56
CA LYS A 148 0.60 -11.60 -8.06
C LYS A 148 -0.63 -11.56 -7.17
N GLU A 149 -0.58 -10.82 -6.06
CA GLU A 149 -1.68 -10.64 -5.10
C GLU A 149 -2.32 -11.97 -4.64
N MET A 150 -1.51 -13.03 -4.55
CA MET A 150 -2.00 -14.33 -4.09
C MET A 150 -2.47 -14.25 -2.63
N ARG A 151 -3.56 -14.93 -2.31
CA ARG A 151 -4.06 -15.01 -0.94
C ARG A 151 -3.04 -15.68 -0.02
N PRO A 152 -2.75 -15.09 1.17
CA PRO A 152 -1.73 -15.62 2.08
C PRO A 152 -2.02 -17.05 2.59
N ASP A 153 -3.28 -17.39 2.78
CA ASP A 153 -3.69 -18.73 3.22
C ASP A 153 -3.33 -19.79 2.16
N LEU A 154 -3.62 -19.51 0.88
CA LEU A 154 -3.28 -20.42 -0.22
C LEU A 154 -1.76 -20.57 -0.41
N LEU A 155 -1.02 -19.46 -0.31
CA LEU A 155 0.43 -19.53 -0.41
C LEU A 155 1.06 -20.26 0.77
N ALA A 156 0.54 -20.08 1.98
CA ALA A 156 0.99 -20.77 3.18
C ALA A 156 0.79 -22.29 3.05
N GLU A 157 -0.37 -22.71 2.55
CA GLU A 157 -0.68 -24.11 2.26
C GLU A 157 0.29 -24.67 1.18
N GLN A 158 0.44 -23.96 0.07
CA GLN A 158 1.38 -24.36 -1.01
C GLN A 158 2.82 -24.51 -0.54
N MET A 159 3.25 -23.64 0.37
CA MET A 159 4.62 -23.67 0.93
C MET A 159 4.76 -24.58 2.16
N ASN A 160 3.68 -25.23 2.59
CA ASN A 160 3.61 -26.08 3.78
C ASN A 160 4.12 -25.34 5.05
N VAL A 161 3.61 -24.14 5.28
CA VAL A 161 3.90 -23.30 6.44
C VAL A 161 2.62 -22.73 7.02
N THR A 162 2.69 -22.26 8.27
CA THR A 162 1.59 -21.49 8.85
C THR A 162 1.54 -20.07 8.25
N VAL A 163 0.37 -19.45 8.26
CA VAL A 163 0.20 -18.06 7.78
C VAL A 163 1.10 -17.08 8.56
N ASP A 164 1.24 -17.27 9.87
CA ASP A 164 2.13 -16.45 10.70
C ASP A 164 3.59 -16.62 10.30
N ASN A 165 4.01 -17.84 9.99
CA ASN A 165 5.37 -18.09 9.49
C ASN A 165 5.57 -17.48 8.09
N LEU A 166 4.56 -17.54 7.22
CA LEU A 166 4.59 -16.89 5.92
C LEU A 166 4.82 -15.37 6.06
N TYR A 167 4.10 -14.69 6.95
CA TYR A 167 4.31 -13.27 7.21
C TYR A 167 5.69 -12.95 7.77
N ASN A 168 6.26 -13.83 8.61
CA ASN A 168 7.62 -13.67 9.10
C ASN A 168 8.66 -13.82 7.96
N ILE A 169 8.43 -14.76 7.04
CA ILE A 169 9.26 -14.93 5.84
C ILE A 169 9.14 -13.68 4.96
N HIS A 170 7.93 -13.22 4.68
CA HIS A 170 7.66 -12.02 3.89
C HIS A 170 8.37 -10.78 4.45
N ARG A 171 8.26 -10.53 5.77
CA ARG A 171 8.96 -9.41 6.41
C ARG A 171 10.48 -9.47 6.21
N ARG A 172 11.09 -10.65 6.36
CA ARG A 172 12.53 -10.85 6.14
C ARG A 172 12.90 -10.67 4.66
N ALA A 173 12.04 -11.14 3.76
CA ALA A 173 12.21 -10.98 2.32
C ALA A 173 12.21 -9.51 1.91
N LEU A 174 11.26 -8.70 2.41
CA LEU A 174 11.22 -7.26 2.16
C LEU A 174 12.45 -6.52 2.71
N LEU A 175 12.96 -6.91 3.88
CA LEU A 175 14.20 -6.34 4.41
C LEU A 175 15.40 -6.64 3.49
N GLN A 176 15.50 -7.86 2.97
CA GLN A 176 16.58 -8.22 2.03
C GLN A 176 16.45 -7.46 0.71
N LEU A 177 15.22 -7.34 0.16
CA LEU A 177 14.96 -6.57 -1.05
C LEU A 177 15.39 -5.12 -0.88
N ARG A 178 15.01 -4.49 0.23
CA ARG A 178 15.40 -3.11 0.56
C ARG A 178 16.91 -2.91 0.60
N MET A 179 17.67 -3.85 1.20
CA MET A 179 19.13 -3.78 1.23
C MET A 179 19.74 -3.89 -0.18
N LEU A 180 19.14 -4.68 -1.07
CA LEU A 180 19.62 -4.82 -2.44
C LEU A 180 19.31 -3.60 -3.31
N MET A 181 18.19 -2.92 -3.04
CA MET A 181 17.83 -1.68 -3.72
C MET A 181 18.66 -0.48 -3.22
N GLY A 182 18.93 -0.38 -1.92
CA GLY A 182 19.72 0.72 -1.33
C GLY A 182 21.21 0.70 -1.68
N ARG A 183 21.76 -0.41 -2.18
CA ARG A 183 23.18 -0.51 -2.59
C ARG A 183 23.51 0.11 -3.96
N LYS A 184 22.50 0.65 -4.68
CA LYS A 184 22.74 1.32 -5.98
C LYS A 184 23.20 2.76 -5.86
N GLU A 185 23.02 3.40 -4.70
CA GLU A 185 23.42 4.81 -4.52
C GLU A 185 24.95 5.01 -4.36
N ASP A 186 25.71 3.94 -4.12
CA ASP A 186 27.17 4.03 -3.89
C ASP A 186 28.03 3.84 -5.15
N TYR A 187 27.47 3.83 -6.36
CA TYR A 187 28.21 3.54 -7.60
C TYR A 187 28.39 4.75 -8.55
N TYR A 188 28.02 5.94 -8.14
CA TYR A 188 28.29 7.18 -8.89
C TYR A 188 29.01 8.22 -8.03
N ASP A 189 30.26 7.94 -7.64
CA ASP A 189 31.32 8.89 -7.33
C ASP A 189 32.49 8.70 -8.31
#